data_24982112221d5b070df8f58c84a47936
#
_entry.id   24982112221d5b070df8f58c84a47936
#
_cell.length_a   1.000
_cell.length_b   1.000
_cell.length_c   1.000
_cell.angle_alpha   90.00
_cell.angle_beta   90.00
_cell.angle_gamma   90.00
#
_symmetry.space_group_name_H-M   'P 1'
#
loop_
_entity.id
_entity.type
_entity.pdbx_description
1 polymer ?
#
loop_
_entity_poly.entity_id
_entity_poly.type
_entity_poly.pdbx_seq_one_letter_code
_entity_poly.pdbx_strand_id
1 'polypeptide(L)'
;VRYERNAKVLIMQSRYVIARLFALVVACSLPSGGGALWAQEQTSPEAAAAAEGVADSAVPAARAPDERPIEYWIEQLDSDRFAQRQAATSRIARFGDAAIEPLVAVTRTGKLEMTQRAISVLQSLATGQGPDDAGGAWGALEQLEAQGAGSAAVAAKDALDDIRRERETQAYAQLAAAGVQIGFRDVVIHARSLTNQEVVWIDKKWRGNVAALGWLRWVRRVDHAVIEGDAVRQEVLRQVVKMPELRSIVLREAVLRDDIFEPLATLSRIDDLELRYIRLDLEDADRLAVLPLRVSLGLMGTGMPIEGAQKIREAMPGLNLVYKQGGFLGVVCNNFMPRCQIDAVKPGGAAANAGLQPGDVIVRIDDQPIGTFEDLQLQIGSHLPGDEVEITFERLEEVEKVKLKLGKLDGE
;
A
#
# COMPACT_ATOMS: atom_id res chain seq x y z
N VAL A 1 -28.03 -9.84 -23.71
CA VAL A 1 -27.65 -11.25 -24.01
C VAL A 1 -26.12 -11.45 -24.04
N ARG A 2 -25.30 -10.41 -24.30
CA ARG A 2 -23.82 -10.50 -24.27
C ARG A 2 -23.21 -10.22 -22.90
N TYR A 3 -23.91 -9.52 -22.01
CA TYR A 3 -23.42 -9.15 -20.66
C TYR A 3 -23.56 -10.27 -19.64
N GLU A 4 -24.56 -11.14 -19.78
CA GLU A 4 -24.77 -12.27 -18.84
C GLU A 4 -23.82 -13.47 -19.06
N ARG A 5 -23.21 -13.60 -20.26
CA ARG A 5 -22.22 -14.68 -20.50
C ARG A 5 -20.87 -14.44 -19.84
N ASN A 6 -20.45 -13.18 -19.67
CA ASN A 6 -19.17 -12.87 -19.05
C ASN A 6 -19.21 -12.98 -17.52
N ALA A 7 -20.37 -12.74 -16.89
CA ALA A 7 -20.54 -12.89 -15.44
C ALA A 7 -20.47 -14.35 -14.98
N LYS A 8 -20.96 -15.30 -15.79
CA LYS A 8 -20.90 -16.74 -15.44
C LYS A 8 -19.51 -17.36 -15.58
N VAL A 9 -18.67 -16.85 -16.47
CA VAL A 9 -17.29 -17.34 -16.63
C VAL A 9 -16.40 -16.84 -15.47
N LEU A 10 -16.60 -15.62 -14.98
CA LEU A 10 -15.85 -15.09 -13.83
C LEU A 10 -16.19 -15.82 -12.51
N ILE A 11 -17.45 -16.21 -12.32
CA ILE A 11 -17.90 -16.96 -11.13
C ILE A 11 -17.37 -18.41 -11.14
N MET A 12 -17.18 -19.01 -12.30
CA MET A 12 -16.62 -20.38 -12.40
C MET A 12 -15.11 -20.40 -12.13
N GLN A 13 -14.36 -19.37 -12.49
CA GLN A 13 -12.92 -19.29 -12.20
C GLN A 13 -12.63 -19.00 -10.72
N SER A 14 -13.48 -18.23 -10.04
CA SER A 14 -13.35 -17.95 -8.61
C SER A 14 -13.57 -19.21 -7.75
N ARG A 15 -14.42 -20.14 -8.17
CA ARG A 15 -14.67 -21.40 -7.43
C ARG A 15 -13.55 -22.44 -7.54
N TYR A 16 -12.73 -22.38 -8.60
CA TYR A 16 -11.59 -23.29 -8.76
C TYR A 16 -10.35 -22.89 -7.95
N VAL A 17 -10.19 -21.62 -7.63
CA VAL A 17 -9.07 -21.10 -6.79
C VAL A 17 -9.33 -21.39 -5.31
N ILE A 18 -10.58 -21.31 -4.84
CA ILE A 18 -10.94 -21.58 -3.45
C ILE A 18 -10.86 -23.08 -3.11
N ALA A 19 -11.11 -23.98 -4.06
CA ALA A 19 -11.02 -25.42 -3.82
C ALA A 19 -9.59 -25.97 -3.70
N ARG A 20 -8.55 -25.25 -4.16
CA ARG A 20 -7.14 -25.65 -4.02
C ARG A 20 -6.48 -25.16 -2.72
N LEU A 21 -7.03 -24.15 -2.07
CA LEU A 21 -6.53 -23.62 -0.78
C LEU A 21 -7.03 -24.41 0.44
N PHE A 22 -8.11 -25.20 0.30
CA PHE A 22 -8.64 -26.03 1.41
C PHE A 22 -8.01 -27.42 1.53
N ALA A 23 -7.22 -27.86 0.56
CA ALA A 23 -6.59 -29.19 0.58
C ALA A 23 -5.23 -29.27 1.30
N LEU A 24 -4.69 -28.14 1.80
CA LEU A 24 -3.35 -28.09 2.42
C LEU A 24 -3.36 -27.87 3.92
N VAL A 25 -4.50 -27.83 4.58
CA VAL A 25 -4.63 -27.53 6.03
C VAL A 25 -5.10 -28.74 6.87
N VAL A 26 -5.31 -29.94 6.28
CA VAL A 26 -5.86 -31.10 7.04
C VAL A 26 -4.80 -32.19 7.36
N ALA A 27 -3.51 -31.92 7.30
CA ALA A 27 -2.49 -32.90 7.61
C ALA A 27 -1.57 -32.54 8.79
N CYS A 28 -2.11 -31.97 9.89
CA CYS A 28 -1.40 -31.90 11.18
C CYS A 28 -2.36 -31.70 12.34
N SER A 29 -3.04 -32.76 12.77
CA SER A 29 -3.55 -32.87 14.13
C SER A 29 -3.96 -34.31 14.42
N LEU A 30 -3.11 -35.04 15.11
CA LEU A 30 -3.49 -36.22 15.88
C LEU A 30 -3.14 -35.99 17.36
N PRO A 31 -4.02 -36.38 18.28
CA PRO A 31 -3.91 -36.04 19.69
C PRO A 31 -3.07 -37.03 20.49
N SER A 32 -2.36 -36.49 21.47
CA SER A 32 -1.75 -37.20 22.60
C SER A 32 -2.83 -37.62 23.62
N GLY A 33 -2.77 -38.87 24.06
CA GLY A 33 -3.48 -39.39 25.22
C GLY A 33 -3.08 -40.82 25.44
N GLY A 34 -2.26 -41.15 26.38
CA GLY A 34 -2.49 -41.37 27.75
C GLY A 34 -2.45 -42.85 28.11
N GLY A 35 -1.56 -43.28 29.01
CA GLY A 35 -1.81 -44.42 29.89
C GLY A 35 -0.77 -45.57 29.82
N ALA A 36 0.26 -45.53 30.57
CA ALA A 36 0.58 -46.24 31.82
C ALA A 36 0.80 -47.76 31.81
N LEU A 37 1.99 -48.15 32.29
CA LEU A 37 2.31 -49.18 33.31
C LEU A 37 2.74 -50.60 32.87
N TRP A 38 3.88 -50.97 33.53
CA TRP A 38 4.37 -52.31 33.91
C TRP A 38 5.11 -53.08 32.80
N ALA A 39 6.24 -53.74 32.96
CA ALA A 39 7.03 -54.13 34.14
C ALA A 39 8.46 -54.46 33.70
N GLN A 40 9.34 -54.45 34.69
CA GLN A 40 10.69 -54.99 34.73
C GLN A 40 10.73 -56.48 34.39
N GLU A 41 11.88 -56.96 33.86
CA GLU A 41 12.80 -57.96 34.45
C GLU A 41 13.77 -58.45 33.40
N GLN A 42 15.02 -58.20 33.56
CA GLN A 42 16.11 -58.95 34.17
C GLN A 42 16.90 -59.94 33.27
N THR A 43 18.19 -59.67 33.28
CA THR A 43 19.36 -60.53 33.30
C THR A 43 19.88 -61.23 32.07
N SER A 44 21.01 -60.77 31.61
CA SER A 44 22.40 -61.38 31.50
C SER A 44 22.56 -62.87 31.47
N PRO A 45 23.78 -63.37 31.11
CA PRO A 45 24.63 -63.16 29.91
C PRO A 45 25.04 -64.55 29.32
N GLU A 46 26.00 -64.48 28.40
CA GLU A 46 26.90 -65.61 28.04
C GLU A 46 26.46 -66.42 26.80
N ALA A 47 27.13 -66.12 25.71
CA ALA A 47 27.92 -67.13 24.98
C ALA A 47 28.76 -66.40 23.92
N ALA A 48 30.06 -66.57 24.13
CA ALA A 48 31.10 -66.18 23.20
C ALA A 48 31.19 -67.12 22.01
N ALA A 49 31.76 -66.56 20.93
CA ALA A 49 32.59 -67.19 19.91
C ALA A 49 32.00 -67.40 18.53
N ALA A 50 32.74 -66.82 17.62
CA ALA A 50 33.03 -67.24 16.25
C ALA A 50 31.99 -66.97 15.14
N ALA A 51 32.27 -65.96 14.36
CA ALA A 51 32.44 -66.10 12.89
C ALA A 51 33.06 -64.81 12.35
N GLU A 52 34.16 -64.97 11.73
CA GLU A 52 34.89 -63.99 10.92
C GLU A 52 34.09 -63.63 9.67
N GLY A 53 34.21 -62.34 9.27
CA GLY A 53 34.23 -61.97 7.86
C GLY A 53 32.90 -61.67 7.18
N VAL A 54 32.39 -60.48 7.36
CA VAL A 54 31.70 -59.82 6.22
C VAL A 54 32.12 -58.33 6.21
N ALA A 55 32.61 -57.96 5.04
CA ALA A 55 33.20 -56.70 4.69
C ALA A 55 32.38 -55.47 5.13
N ASP A 56 33.09 -54.58 5.68
CA ASP A 56 32.93 -53.13 5.75
C ASP A 56 32.06 -52.56 4.64
N SER A 57 30.75 -52.39 4.90
CA SER A 57 29.94 -51.47 4.15
C SER A 57 30.02 -50.14 4.89
N ALA A 58 31.10 -49.40 4.63
CA ALA A 58 31.25 -48.02 5.02
C ALA A 58 30.00 -47.24 4.59
N VAL A 59 29.21 -46.80 5.56
CA VAL A 59 28.25 -45.71 5.37
C VAL A 59 29.06 -44.58 4.71
N PRO A 60 28.70 -44.10 3.51
CA PRO A 60 29.46 -43.03 2.89
C PRO A 60 29.42 -41.83 3.84
N ALA A 61 30.58 -41.49 4.40
CA ALA A 61 30.78 -40.28 5.18
C ALA A 61 30.13 -39.13 4.41
N ALA A 62 29.33 -38.34 5.12
CA ALA A 62 28.72 -37.12 4.55
C ALA A 62 29.80 -36.36 3.81
N ARG A 63 29.71 -36.32 2.48
CA ARG A 63 30.65 -35.57 1.65
C ARG A 63 30.72 -34.15 2.21
N ALA A 64 31.93 -33.71 2.56
CA ALA A 64 32.24 -32.33 2.87
C ALA A 64 31.61 -31.41 1.81
N PRO A 65 31.11 -30.23 2.15
CA PRO A 65 30.56 -29.30 1.18
C PRO A 65 31.63 -29.09 0.09
N ASP A 66 31.21 -29.20 -1.16
CA ASP A 66 32.08 -29.12 -2.33
C ASP A 66 32.66 -27.70 -2.39
N GLU A 67 33.89 -27.52 -1.97
CA GLU A 67 34.61 -26.22 -1.86
C GLU A 67 35.16 -25.73 -3.21
N ARG A 68 34.67 -26.25 -4.32
CA ARG A 68 35.12 -25.80 -5.64
C ARG A 68 34.74 -24.34 -5.88
N PRO A 69 35.67 -23.57 -6.52
CA PRO A 69 35.45 -22.15 -6.77
C PRO A 69 34.30 -21.94 -7.75
N ILE A 70 33.76 -20.72 -7.77
CA ILE A 70 32.57 -20.38 -8.56
C ILE A 70 32.79 -20.58 -10.06
N GLU A 71 34.00 -20.32 -10.56
CA GLU A 71 34.41 -20.49 -11.96
C GLU A 71 34.18 -21.92 -12.45
N TYR A 72 34.52 -22.91 -11.62
CA TYR A 72 34.25 -24.31 -11.93
C TYR A 72 32.74 -24.54 -12.15
N TRP A 73 31.88 -23.99 -11.30
CA TRP A 73 30.44 -24.16 -11.42
C TRP A 73 29.86 -23.42 -12.62
N ILE A 74 30.42 -22.27 -12.97
CA ILE A 74 30.06 -21.51 -14.17
C ILE A 74 30.33 -22.33 -15.43
N GLU A 75 31.49 -22.98 -15.53
CA GLU A 75 31.79 -23.87 -16.66
C GLU A 75 30.81 -25.04 -16.75
N GLN A 76 30.33 -25.56 -15.61
CA GLN A 76 29.36 -26.66 -15.59
C GLN A 76 27.95 -26.23 -16.03
N LEU A 77 27.64 -24.94 -16.18
CA LEU A 77 26.38 -24.49 -16.78
C LEU A 77 26.24 -24.91 -18.25
N ASP A 78 27.36 -25.13 -18.94
CA ASP A 78 27.44 -25.58 -20.36
C ASP A 78 27.66 -27.10 -20.50
N SER A 79 27.63 -27.85 -19.42
CA SER A 79 27.85 -29.29 -19.44
C SER A 79 26.78 -30.02 -20.29
N ASP A 80 27.18 -31.01 -21.07
CA ASP A 80 26.25 -31.84 -21.83
C ASP A 80 25.27 -32.64 -20.94
N ARG A 81 25.63 -32.85 -19.66
CA ARG A 81 24.84 -33.63 -18.71
C ARG A 81 23.86 -32.71 -17.95
N PHE A 82 22.56 -32.95 -18.12
CA PHE A 82 21.51 -32.19 -17.42
C PHE A 82 21.71 -32.13 -15.91
N ALA A 83 22.05 -33.27 -15.26
CA ALA A 83 22.26 -33.32 -13.82
C ALA A 83 23.42 -32.39 -13.35
N GLN A 84 24.46 -32.25 -14.16
CA GLN A 84 25.59 -31.36 -13.84
C GLN A 84 25.17 -29.90 -13.98
N ARG A 85 24.45 -29.56 -15.05
CA ARG A 85 23.89 -28.18 -15.23
C ARG A 85 22.99 -27.80 -14.06
N GLN A 86 22.10 -28.72 -13.64
CA GLN A 86 21.18 -28.45 -12.52
C GLN A 86 21.94 -28.28 -11.20
N ALA A 87 22.94 -29.13 -10.95
CA ALA A 87 23.79 -29.00 -9.77
C ALA A 87 24.57 -27.69 -9.77
N ALA A 88 25.11 -27.26 -10.93
CA ALA A 88 25.79 -25.99 -11.10
C ALA A 88 24.88 -24.81 -10.76
N THR A 89 23.67 -24.75 -11.34
CA THR A 89 22.66 -23.73 -11.05
C THR A 89 22.42 -23.58 -9.55
N SER A 90 22.16 -24.71 -8.86
CA SER A 90 21.89 -24.72 -7.43
C SER A 90 23.11 -24.35 -6.56
N ARG A 91 24.32 -24.68 -7.01
CA ARG A 91 25.56 -24.33 -6.30
C ARG A 91 25.91 -22.87 -6.46
N ILE A 92 25.80 -22.33 -7.67
CA ILE A 92 26.08 -20.90 -7.95
C ILE A 92 25.15 -20.01 -7.13
N ALA A 93 23.87 -20.36 -7.01
CA ALA A 93 22.92 -19.59 -6.19
C ALA A 93 23.35 -19.49 -4.70
N ARG A 94 24.12 -20.42 -4.17
CA ARG A 94 24.62 -20.39 -2.78
C ARG A 94 25.79 -19.41 -2.55
N PHE A 95 26.44 -18.95 -3.61
CA PHE A 95 27.47 -17.90 -3.51
C PHE A 95 26.88 -16.52 -3.30
N GLY A 96 25.53 -16.36 -3.45
CA GLY A 96 24.88 -15.08 -3.22
C GLY A 96 25.42 -13.99 -4.15
N ASP A 97 25.70 -12.83 -3.59
CA ASP A 97 26.15 -11.65 -4.36
C ASP A 97 27.48 -11.86 -5.09
N ALA A 98 28.34 -12.73 -4.58
CA ALA A 98 29.60 -13.07 -5.26
C ALA A 98 29.41 -13.74 -6.64
N ALA A 99 28.21 -14.28 -6.91
CA ALA A 99 27.87 -14.90 -8.18
C ALA A 99 27.44 -13.88 -9.26
N ILE A 100 27.07 -12.67 -8.88
CA ILE A 100 26.42 -11.72 -9.78
C ILE A 100 27.34 -11.33 -10.94
N GLU A 101 28.53 -10.83 -10.65
CA GLU A 101 29.47 -10.36 -11.68
C GLU A 101 29.93 -11.48 -12.63
N PRO A 102 30.31 -12.67 -12.15
CA PRO A 102 30.59 -13.82 -13.00
C PRO A 102 29.41 -14.24 -13.88
N LEU A 103 28.16 -14.23 -13.37
CA LEU A 103 26.98 -14.56 -14.15
C LEU A 103 26.70 -13.53 -15.25
N VAL A 104 26.87 -12.24 -14.96
CA VAL A 104 26.78 -11.18 -16.00
C VAL A 104 27.83 -11.38 -17.07
N ALA A 105 29.05 -11.77 -16.73
CA ALA A 105 30.09 -12.07 -17.71
C ALA A 105 29.69 -13.22 -18.66
N VAL A 106 29.03 -14.25 -18.14
CA VAL A 106 28.52 -15.38 -18.94
C VAL A 106 27.51 -14.91 -20.00
N THR A 107 26.65 -13.98 -19.71
CA THR A 107 25.64 -13.49 -20.67
C THR A 107 26.25 -12.84 -21.92
N ARG A 108 27.52 -12.43 -21.85
CA ARG A 108 28.27 -11.85 -22.95
C ARG A 108 28.90 -12.90 -23.88
N THR A 109 28.92 -14.16 -23.49
CA THR A 109 29.55 -15.25 -24.28
C THR A 109 28.76 -15.69 -25.50
N GLY A 110 27.50 -15.28 -25.60
CA GLY A 110 26.63 -15.58 -26.75
C GLY A 110 26.01 -16.98 -26.78
N LYS A 111 26.32 -17.86 -25.82
CA LYS A 111 25.71 -19.19 -25.73
C LYS A 111 24.33 -19.08 -25.07
N LEU A 112 23.28 -19.33 -25.84
CA LEU A 112 21.89 -19.12 -25.44
C LEU A 112 21.51 -19.86 -24.14
N GLU A 113 21.84 -21.15 -24.03
CA GLU A 113 21.47 -21.96 -22.85
C GLU A 113 22.19 -21.50 -21.59
N MET A 114 23.49 -21.19 -21.68
CA MET A 114 24.25 -20.62 -20.56
C MET A 114 23.67 -19.27 -20.12
N THR A 115 23.36 -18.40 -21.07
CA THR A 115 22.74 -17.10 -20.81
C THR A 115 21.43 -17.23 -20.08
N GLN A 116 20.53 -18.12 -20.55
CA GLN A 116 19.24 -18.35 -19.90
C GLN A 116 19.40 -18.88 -18.46
N ARG A 117 20.34 -19.78 -18.23
CA ARG A 117 20.63 -20.32 -16.88
C ARG A 117 21.25 -19.27 -15.97
N ALA A 118 22.19 -18.46 -16.48
CA ALA A 118 22.78 -17.37 -15.73
C ALA A 118 21.71 -16.36 -15.28
N ILE A 119 20.80 -16.00 -16.19
CA ILE A 119 19.67 -15.10 -15.88
C ILE A 119 18.70 -15.74 -14.87
N SER A 120 18.42 -17.04 -14.99
CA SER A 120 17.57 -17.76 -14.03
C SER A 120 18.19 -17.77 -12.60
N VAL A 121 19.52 -17.88 -12.49
CA VAL A 121 20.20 -17.75 -11.18
C VAL A 121 20.12 -16.32 -10.66
N LEU A 122 20.37 -15.30 -11.51
CA LEU A 122 20.22 -13.90 -11.13
C LEU A 122 18.78 -13.60 -10.69
N GLN A 123 17.77 -14.14 -11.39
CA GLN A 123 16.36 -14.04 -11.01
C GLN A 123 16.10 -14.62 -9.62
N SER A 124 16.63 -15.82 -9.34
CA SER A 124 16.50 -16.47 -8.04
C SER A 124 17.17 -15.67 -6.92
N LEU A 125 18.35 -15.11 -7.18
CA LEU A 125 19.04 -14.24 -6.21
C LEU A 125 18.27 -12.95 -5.96
N ALA A 126 17.74 -12.33 -7.00
CA ALA A 126 16.94 -11.11 -6.89
C ALA A 126 15.63 -11.31 -6.13
N THR A 127 14.96 -12.47 -6.26
CA THR A 127 13.74 -12.77 -5.50
C THR A 127 13.99 -13.03 -4.02
N GLY A 128 15.18 -13.52 -3.65
CA GLY A 128 15.56 -13.77 -2.26
C GLY A 128 15.91 -12.53 -1.44
N GLN A 129 16.05 -11.37 -2.10
CA GLN A 129 16.41 -10.10 -1.45
C GLN A 129 15.18 -9.38 -0.87
N GLY A 130 15.41 -8.43 0.04
CA GLY A 130 14.32 -7.67 0.68
C GLY A 130 13.60 -6.69 -0.26
N PRO A 131 12.54 -6.03 0.20
CA PRO A 131 11.73 -5.14 -0.64
C PRO A 131 12.49 -3.90 -1.12
N ASP A 132 13.52 -3.46 -0.38
CA ASP A 132 14.24 -2.21 -0.63
C ASP A 132 15.48 -2.39 -1.53
N ASP A 133 15.77 -3.60 -1.98
CA ASP A 133 16.99 -3.90 -2.69
C ASP A 133 16.91 -3.44 -4.16
N ALA A 134 17.57 -2.34 -4.44
CA ALA A 134 17.73 -1.78 -5.79
C ALA A 134 19.07 -2.16 -6.45
N GLY A 135 19.93 -2.90 -5.72
CA GLY A 135 21.25 -3.33 -6.15
C GLY A 135 21.34 -4.82 -6.44
N GLY A 136 22.52 -5.34 -6.37
CA GLY A 136 22.78 -6.77 -6.48
C GLY A 136 22.27 -7.38 -7.77
N ALA A 137 21.63 -8.55 -7.68
CA ALA A 137 21.13 -9.30 -8.83
C ALA A 137 20.03 -8.55 -9.59
N TRP A 138 19.18 -7.78 -8.91
CA TRP A 138 18.18 -6.94 -9.56
C TRP A 138 18.82 -5.88 -10.44
N GLY A 139 19.78 -5.11 -9.89
CA GLY A 139 20.52 -4.10 -10.66
C GLY A 139 21.27 -4.67 -11.85
N ALA A 140 21.82 -5.89 -11.71
CA ALA A 140 22.46 -6.60 -12.80
C ALA A 140 21.49 -6.94 -13.94
N LEU A 141 20.28 -7.39 -13.62
CA LEU A 141 19.22 -7.65 -14.61
C LEU A 141 18.76 -6.36 -15.29
N GLU A 142 18.61 -5.24 -14.56
CA GLU A 142 18.28 -3.93 -15.15
C GLU A 142 19.36 -3.45 -16.12
N GLN A 143 20.62 -3.62 -15.78
CA GLN A 143 21.73 -3.29 -16.67
C GLN A 143 21.74 -4.15 -17.96
N LEU A 144 21.43 -5.44 -17.85
CA LEU A 144 21.31 -6.34 -19.01
C LEU A 144 20.13 -5.93 -19.90
N GLU A 145 18.98 -5.59 -19.32
CA GLU A 145 17.82 -5.07 -20.07
C GLU A 145 18.18 -3.77 -20.80
N ALA A 146 18.84 -2.83 -20.11
CA ALA A 146 19.20 -1.52 -20.67
C ALA A 146 20.20 -1.60 -21.84
N GLN A 147 21.00 -2.68 -21.95
CA GLN A 147 21.88 -2.92 -23.09
C GLN A 147 21.12 -3.15 -24.41
N GLY A 148 19.80 -3.42 -24.35
CA GLY A 148 18.84 -3.26 -25.43
C GLY A 148 18.97 -4.20 -26.62
N ALA A 149 20.01 -5.03 -26.73
CA ALA A 149 20.26 -5.89 -27.87
C ALA A 149 20.57 -7.34 -27.48
N GLY A 150 19.94 -8.29 -28.20
CA GLY A 150 20.25 -9.72 -28.06
C GLY A 150 19.38 -10.49 -27.07
N SER A 151 19.61 -11.80 -27.05
CA SER A 151 18.82 -12.75 -26.24
C SER A 151 18.94 -12.53 -24.73
N ALA A 152 20.09 -11.99 -24.28
CA ALA A 152 20.32 -11.68 -22.87
C ALA A 152 19.41 -10.54 -22.38
N ALA A 153 19.25 -9.47 -23.14
CA ALA A 153 18.39 -8.36 -22.79
C ALA A 153 16.91 -8.76 -22.74
N VAL A 154 16.45 -9.58 -23.71
CA VAL A 154 15.08 -10.08 -23.72
C VAL A 154 14.84 -10.98 -22.51
N ALA A 155 15.74 -11.92 -22.23
CA ALA A 155 15.60 -12.83 -21.10
C ALA A 155 15.70 -12.07 -19.73
N ALA A 156 16.54 -11.05 -19.63
CA ALA A 156 16.62 -10.20 -18.42
C ALA A 156 15.32 -9.41 -18.20
N LYS A 157 14.72 -8.88 -19.27
CA LYS A 157 13.42 -8.22 -19.22
C LYS A 157 12.32 -9.17 -18.72
N ASP A 158 12.24 -10.36 -19.31
CA ASP A 158 11.25 -11.36 -18.90
C ASP A 158 11.43 -11.76 -17.42
N ALA A 159 12.68 -11.95 -16.97
CA ALA A 159 13.01 -12.23 -15.58
C ALA A 159 12.60 -11.09 -14.63
N LEU A 160 12.87 -9.83 -15.00
CA LEU A 160 12.44 -8.67 -14.24
C LEU A 160 10.91 -8.56 -14.15
N ASP A 161 10.20 -8.84 -15.23
CA ASP A 161 8.75 -8.82 -15.25
C ASP A 161 8.15 -9.94 -14.40
N ASP A 162 8.78 -11.11 -14.34
CA ASP A 162 8.39 -12.20 -13.44
C ASP A 162 8.62 -11.82 -11.97
N ILE A 163 9.80 -11.28 -11.64
CA ILE A 163 10.11 -10.82 -10.28
C ILE A 163 9.13 -9.72 -9.85
N ARG A 164 8.81 -8.76 -10.73
CA ARG A 164 7.84 -7.69 -10.46
C ARG A 164 6.48 -8.26 -10.10
N ARG A 165 5.99 -9.25 -10.84
CA ARG A 165 4.69 -9.91 -10.57
C ARG A 165 4.68 -10.66 -9.23
N GLU A 166 5.76 -11.39 -8.95
CA GLU A 166 5.88 -12.11 -7.69
C GLU A 166 5.95 -11.16 -6.49
N ARG A 167 6.78 -10.12 -6.58
CA ARG A 167 6.92 -9.12 -5.53
C ARG A 167 5.65 -8.28 -5.35
N GLU A 168 4.91 -7.97 -6.42
CA GLU A 168 3.60 -7.34 -6.31
C GLU A 168 2.67 -8.22 -5.47
N THR A 169 2.60 -9.52 -5.74
CA THR A 169 1.78 -10.47 -4.97
C THR A 169 2.21 -10.52 -3.50
N GLN A 170 3.52 -10.59 -3.25
CA GLN A 170 4.07 -10.58 -1.89
C GLN A 170 3.79 -9.26 -1.18
N ALA A 171 3.89 -8.12 -1.88
CA ALA A 171 3.63 -6.80 -1.33
C ALA A 171 2.21 -6.69 -0.77
N TYR A 172 1.19 -7.10 -1.54
CA TYR A 172 -0.20 -7.10 -1.05
C TYR A 172 -0.35 -7.94 0.22
N ALA A 173 0.25 -9.13 0.28
CA ALA A 173 0.18 -10.00 1.45
C ALA A 173 0.90 -9.39 2.67
N GLN A 174 2.12 -8.85 2.51
CA GLN A 174 2.91 -8.25 3.58
C GLN A 174 2.30 -6.96 4.11
N LEU A 175 1.78 -6.11 3.24
CA LEU A 175 1.09 -4.88 3.60
C LEU A 175 -0.22 -5.17 4.35
N ALA A 176 -1.01 -6.13 3.87
CA ALA A 176 -2.23 -6.57 4.58
C ALA A 176 -1.90 -7.13 5.97
N ALA A 177 -0.84 -7.95 6.11
CA ALA A 177 -0.37 -8.46 7.40
C ALA A 177 0.09 -7.34 8.34
N ALA A 178 0.62 -6.23 7.80
CA ALA A 178 0.98 -5.05 8.57
C ALA A 178 -0.23 -4.16 8.94
N GLY A 179 -1.42 -4.45 8.43
CA GLY A 179 -2.65 -3.69 8.67
C GLY A 179 -2.88 -2.55 7.69
N VAL A 180 -2.09 -2.47 6.59
CA VAL A 180 -2.34 -1.56 5.48
C VAL A 180 -3.46 -2.13 4.61
N GLN A 181 -4.41 -1.29 4.24
CA GLN A 181 -5.54 -1.68 3.42
C GLN A 181 -5.30 -1.21 1.98
N ILE A 182 -5.46 -2.10 1.01
CA ILE A 182 -5.39 -1.78 -0.42
C ILE A 182 -6.65 -2.31 -1.07
N GLY A 183 -7.34 -1.47 -1.83
CA GLY A 183 -8.57 -1.88 -2.52
C GLY A 183 -9.41 -0.71 -2.98
N PHE A 184 -10.53 -1.03 -3.61
CA PHE A 184 -11.45 -0.06 -4.19
C PHE A 184 -12.30 0.60 -3.10
N ARG A 185 -12.30 1.93 -3.09
CA ARG A 185 -13.06 2.76 -2.17
C ARG A 185 -13.50 4.05 -2.83
N ASP A 186 -14.50 4.67 -2.25
CA ASP A 186 -14.84 6.04 -2.53
C ASP A 186 -13.91 6.96 -1.75
N VAL A 187 -13.23 7.85 -2.45
CA VAL A 187 -12.33 8.83 -1.87
C VAL A 187 -12.92 10.22 -2.08
N VAL A 188 -12.96 11.00 -1.02
CA VAL A 188 -13.38 12.40 -1.13
C VAL A 188 -12.14 13.26 -1.26
N ILE A 189 -11.95 13.89 -2.41
CA ILE A 189 -10.91 14.88 -2.67
C ILE A 189 -11.59 16.22 -3.04
N HIS A 190 -11.24 17.30 -2.37
CA HIS A 190 -11.80 18.65 -2.60
C HIS A 190 -13.33 18.70 -2.49
N ALA A 191 -13.91 17.96 -1.55
CA ALA A 191 -15.36 17.79 -1.40
C ALA A 191 -16.05 17.12 -2.61
N ARG A 192 -15.30 16.52 -3.52
CA ARG A 192 -15.81 15.64 -4.58
C ARG A 192 -15.61 14.21 -4.19
N SER A 193 -16.65 13.41 -4.30
CA SER A 193 -16.53 11.95 -4.13
C SER A 193 -16.03 11.35 -5.44
N LEU A 194 -14.84 10.75 -5.38
CA LEU A 194 -14.32 9.91 -6.45
C LEU A 194 -14.71 8.47 -6.12
N THR A 195 -15.63 7.91 -6.89
CA THR A 195 -16.14 6.56 -6.64
C THR A 195 -15.21 5.50 -7.20
N ASN A 196 -15.10 4.39 -6.49
CA ASN A 196 -14.41 3.18 -6.94
C ASN A 196 -12.94 3.41 -7.35
N GLN A 197 -12.19 4.16 -6.54
CA GLN A 197 -10.74 4.32 -6.71
C GLN A 197 -9.98 3.21 -5.98
N GLU A 198 -8.94 2.66 -6.60
CA GLU A 198 -8.03 1.76 -5.89
C GLU A 198 -7.07 2.60 -5.04
N VAL A 199 -7.03 2.35 -3.73
CA VAL A 199 -6.38 3.22 -2.75
C VAL A 199 -5.52 2.41 -1.80
N VAL A 200 -4.33 2.90 -1.49
CA VAL A 200 -3.57 2.50 -0.31
C VAL A 200 -4.06 3.30 0.89
N TRP A 201 -4.53 2.61 1.91
CA TRP A 201 -5.05 3.26 3.13
C TRP A 201 -4.26 2.82 4.35
N ILE A 202 -3.64 3.78 5.05
CA ILE A 202 -2.87 3.57 6.27
C ILE A 202 -3.56 4.33 7.40
N ASP A 203 -4.26 3.61 8.25
CA ASP A 203 -5.05 4.12 9.37
C ASP A 203 -4.66 3.48 10.70
N LYS A 204 -5.50 3.61 11.72
CA LYS A 204 -5.33 3.00 13.05
C LYS A 204 -5.19 1.46 13.05
N LYS A 205 -5.49 0.78 11.96
CA LYS A 205 -5.30 -0.68 11.83
C LYS A 205 -3.85 -1.03 11.50
N TRP A 206 -3.09 -0.07 10.98
CA TRP A 206 -1.67 -0.27 10.75
C TRP A 206 -0.93 -0.50 12.08
N ARG A 207 -0.12 -1.54 12.13
CA ARG A 207 0.53 -2.02 13.34
C ARG A 207 1.84 -1.31 13.70
N GLY A 208 2.18 -0.21 13.03
CA GLY A 208 3.37 0.58 13.30
C GLY A 208 4.68 0.02 12.70
N ASN A 209 4.62 -1.06 11.93
CA ASN A 209 5.81 -1.64 11.29
C ASN A 209 6.18 -0.86 10.02
N VAL A 210 7.08 0.13 10.15
CA VAL A 210 7.57 0.94 9.03
C VAL A 210 8.34 0.12 7.99
N ALA A 211 9.11 -0.89 8.42
CA ALA A 211 9.87 -1.74 7.50
C ALA A 211 8.93 -2.49 6.51
N ALA A 212 7.74 -2.89 6.96
CA ALA A 212 6.76 -3.51 6.08
C ALA A 212 6.25 -2.55 4.99
N LEU A 213 6.27 -1.23 5.22
CA LEU A 213 5.88 -0.24 4.21
C LEU A 213 6.88 -0.16 3.05
N GLY A 214 8.09 -0.69 3.18
CA GLY A 214 9.03 -0.83 2.08
C GLY A 214 8.46 -1.61 0.89
N TRP A 215 7.46 -2.46 1.13
CA TRP A 215 6.74 -3.17 0.08
C TRP A 215 5.87 -2.28 -0.81
N LEU A 216 5.57 -1.03 -0.40
CA LEU A 216 4.78 -0.08 -1.20
C LEU A 216 5.42 0.22 -2.57
N ARG A 217 6.75 0.14 -2.69
CA ARG A 217 7.46 0.29 -3.98
C ARG A 217 7.04 -0.73 -5.04
N TRP A 218 6.42 -1.83 -4.63
CA TRP A 218 5.95 -2.89 -5.51
C TRP A 218 4.45 -2.84 -5.77
N VAL A 219 3.73 -1.92 -5.13
CA VAL A 219 2.31 -1.67 -5.39
C VAL A 219 2.19 -0.84 -6.65
N ARG A 220 1.80 -1.50 -7.75
CA ARG A 220 1.60 -0.86 -9.06
C ARG A 220 0.11 -0.66 -9.29
N ARG A 221 -0.24 0.23 -10.19
CA ARG A 221 -1.61 0.60 -10.58
C ARG A 221 -2.42 1.34 -9.51
N VAL A 222 -1.87 1.59 -8.33
CA VAL A 222 -2.51 2.39 -7.30
C VAL A 222 -1.85 3.76 -7.28
N ASP A 223 -2.61 4.78 -7.59
CA ASP A 223 -2.15 6.16 -7.69
C ASP A 223 -2.63 7.05 -6.54
N HIS A 224 -3.45 6.50 -5.64
CA HIS A 224 -4.01 7.19 -4.50
C HIS A 224 -3.51 6.61 -3.18
N ALA A 225 -3.07 7.47 -2.26
CA ALA A 225 -2.74 7.10 -0.88
C ALA A 225 -3.51 7.96 0.12
N VAL A 226 -4.12 7.33 1.11
CA VAL A 226 -4.78 7.99 2.25
C VAL A 226 -4.06 7.57 3.52
N ILE A 227 -3.58 8.55 4.29
CA ILE A 227 -2.84 8.33 5.53
C ILE A 227 -3.52 9.10 6.63
N GLU A 228 -3.79 8.44 7.75
CA GLU A 228 -4.66 8.97 8.79
C GLU A 228 -4.06 8.85 10.18
N GLY A 229 -4.29 9.87 11.02
CA GLY A 229 -3.95 9.86 12.43
C GLY A 229 -2.43 9.76 12.68
N ASP A 230 -2.04 8.89 13.61
CA ASP A 230 -0.64 8.70 13.99
C ASP A 230 0.25 8.11 12.87
N ALA A 231 -0.34 7.66 11.76
CA ALA A 231 0.43 7.22 10.61
C ALA A 231 0.96 8.40 9.77
N VAL A 232 0.43 9.61 9.93
CA VAL A 232 0.91 10.82 9.24
C VAL A 232 2.20 11.29 9.89
N ARG A 233 3.33 10.73 9.47
CA ARG A 233 4.67 11.05 9.95
C ARG A 233 5.72 10.82 8.86
N GLN A 234 6.84 11.52 9.00
CA GLN A 234 7.90 11.57 8.00
C GLN A 234 8.37 10.19 7.55
N GLU A 235 8.63 9.28 8.48
CA GLU A 235 9.13 7.93 8.18
C GLU A 235 8.13 7.06 7.35
N VAL A 236 6.82 7.25 7.56
CA VAL A 236 5.78 6.59 6.76
C VAL A 236 5.73 7.19 5.37
N LEU A 237 5.74 8.53 5.28
CA LEU A 237 5.72 9.22 3.99
C LEU A 237 6.94 8.89 3.14
N ARG A 238 8.14 8.74 3.74
CA ARG A 238 9.33 8.25 3.02
C ARG A 238 9.15 6.88 2.37
N GLN A 239 8.24 6.05 2.85
CA GLN A 239 7.91 4.79 2.19
C GLN A 239 6.79 4.96 1.16
N VAL A 240 5.77 5.76 1.47
CA VAL A 240 4.64 6.00 0.57
C VAL A 240 5.09 6.64 -0.75
N VAL A 241 6.02 7.60 -0.71
CA VAL A 241 6.54 8.26 -1.92
C VAL A 241 7.34 7.32 -2.85
N LYS A 242 7.64 6.09 -2.40
CA LYS A 242 8.26 5.06 -3.25
C LYS A 242 7.26 4.32 -4.13
N MET A 243 5.95 4.56 -3.99
CA MET A 243 4.93 3.98 -4.86
C MET A 243 5.12 4.48 -6.29
N PRO A 244 5.23 3.59 -7.30
CA PRO A 244 5.64 3.98 -8.66
C PRO A 244 4.65 4.90 -9.38
N GLU A 245 3.35 4.71 -9.12
CA GLU A 245 2.25 5.41 -9.81
C GLU A 245 1.59 6.48 -8.94
N LEU A 246 2.15 6.79 -7.76
CA LEU A 246 1.55 7.73 -6.82
C LEU A 246 1.32 9.11 -7.45
N ARG A 247 0.07 9.59 -7.39
CA ARG A 247 -0.38 10.88 -7.94
C ARG A 247 -1.15 11.73 -6.93
N SER A 248 -1.96 11.07 -6.12
CA SER A 248 -2.87 11.75 -5.19
C SER A 248 -2.63 11.28 -3.77
N ILE A 249 -2.50 12.24 -2.85
CA ILE A 249 -2.20 11.98 -1.45
C ILE A 249 -3.20 12.72 -0.59
N VAL A 250 -3.84 12.01 0.32
CA VAL A 250 -4.74 12.56 1.34
C VAL A 250 -4.13 12.29 2.70
N LEU A 251 -3.82 13.34 3.45
CA LEU A 251 -3.38 13.27 4.83
C LEU A 251 -4.48 13.83 5.72
N ARG A 252 -4.88 13.10 6.75
CA ARG A 252 -5.99 13.54 7.57
C ARG A 252 -5.87 13.19 9.05
N GLU A 253 -6.52 14.04 9.89
CA GLU A 253 -6.72 13.82 11.33
C GLU A 253 -5.45 13.55 12.12
N ALA A 254 -4.38 14.32 11.85
CA ALA A 254 -3.09 14.14 12.46
C ALA A 254 -2.60 15.38 13.20
N VAL A 255 -1.76 15.14 14.18
CA VAL A 255 -0.93 16.17 14.81
C VAL A 255 0.49 16.04 14.27
N LEU A 256 0.95 17.04 13.56
CA LEU A 256 2.30 17.04 12.99
C LEU A 256 3.34 17.09 14.11
N ARG A 257 4.30 16.18 14.06
CA ARG A 257 5.42 16.08 15.03
C ARG A 257 6.77 16.23 14.35
N ASP A 258 6.80 16.07 13.04
CA ASP A 258 7.99 16.10 12.20
C ASP A 258 7.68 16.72 10.83
N ASP A 259 8.69 16.93 10.04
CA ASP A 259 8.54 17.51 8.70
C ASP A 259 7.98 16.48 7.71
N ILE A 260 6.67 16.55 7.49
CA ILE A 260 5.98 15.69 6.50
C ILE A 260 6.18 16.16 5.06
N PHE A 261 6.63 17.38 4.84
CA PHE A 261 6.76 17.97 3.51
C PHE A 261 8.06 17.55 2.82
N GLU A 262 9.13 17.28 3.60
CA GLU A 262 10.41 16.83 3.05
C GLU A 262 10.27 15.57 2.17
N PRO A 263 9.61 14.48 2.57
CA PRO A 263 9.41 13.33 1.70
C PRO A 263 8.58 13.65 0.46
N LEU A 264 7.55 14.49 0.59
CA LEU A 264 6.69 14.88 -0.54
C LEU A 264 7.45 15.67 -1.59
N ALA A 265 8.41 16.50 -1.19
CA ALA A 265 9.26 17.27 -2.09
C ALA A 265 10.20 16.40 -2.93
N THR A 266 10.42 15.13 -2.55
CA THR A 266 11.24 14.19 -3.36
C THR A 266 10.52 13.65 -4.59
N LEU A 267 9.19 13.77 -4.65
CA LEU A 267 8.41 13.37 -5.80
C LEU A 267 8.66 14.32 -6.98
N SER A 268 8.64 13.80 -8.18
CA SER A 268 8.71 14.62 -9.40
C SER A 268 7.39 15.32 -9.74
N ARG A 269 6.28 14.79 -9.20
CA ARG A 269 4.94 15.27 -9.47
C ARG A 269 3.96 14.77 -8.41
N ILE A 270 3.07 15.66 -7.97
CA ILE A 270 1.88 15.37 -7.18
C ILE A 270 0.70 16.03 -7.89
N ASP A 271 -0.29 15.25 -8.32
CA ASP A 271 -1.47 15.81 -8.96
C ASP A 271 -2.39 16.45 -7.91
N ASP A 272 -2.75 15.70 -6.90
CA ASP A 272 -3.62 16.16 -5.83
C ASP A 272 -2.99 15.93 -4.45
N LEU A 273 -2.93 16.96 -3.65
CA LEU A 273 -2.60 16.87 -2.23
C LEU A 273 -3.78 17.42 -1.42
N GLU A 274 -4.26 16.64 -0.46
CA GLU A 274 -5.29 17.10 0.44
C GLU A 274 -4.88 16.93 1.89
N LEU A 275 -4.95 18.02 2.66
CA LEU A 275 -4.68 18.06 4.09
C LEU A 275 -6.00 18.36 4.82
N ARG A 276 -6.46 17.40 5.64
CA ARG A 276 -7.72 17.51 6.38
C ARG A 276 -7.50 17.41 7.86
N TYR A 277 -8.00 18.40 8.61
CA TYR A 277 -7.96 18.39 10.08
C TYR A 277 -6.55 18.14 10.62
N ILE A 278 -5.57 18.71 9.92
CA ILE A 278 -4.16 18.76 10.28
C ILE A 278 -3.83 20.21 10.52
N ARG A 279 -3.42 20.58 11.73
CA ARG A 279 -3.14 21.97 12.06
C ARG A 279 -1.89 22.44 11.33
N LEU A 280 -2.05 23.52 10.58
CA LEU A 280 -1.00 24.18 9.80
C LEU A 280 -0.88 25.63 10.23
N ASP A 281 0.32 26.16 10.11
CA ASP A 281 0.63 27.57 10.39
C ASP A 281 1.10 28.31 9.12
N LEU A 282 1.56 29.55 9.30
CA LEU A 282 2.01 30.38 8.19
C LEU A 282 3.33 29.87 7.57
N GLU A 283 4.20 29.23 8.36
CA GLU A 283 5.47 28.68 7.86
C GLU A 283 5.21 27.47 6.97
N ASP A 284 4.17 26.71 7.24
CA ASP A 284 3.78 25.57 6.39
C ASP A 284 3.32 26.02 5.00
N ALA A 285 2.84 27.26 4.84
CA ALA A 285 2.53 27.81 3.53
C ALA A 285 3.76 27.89 2.61
N ASP A 286 4.94 28.23 3.16
CA ASP A 286 6.19 28.25 2.39
C ASP A 286 6.62 26.84 1.97
N ARG A 287 6.47 25.88 2.86
CA ARG A 287 6.79 24.46 2.58
C ARG A 287 5.87 23.87 1.52
N LEU A 288 4.56 24.19 1.57
CA LEU A 288 3.59 23.78 0.58
C LEU A 288 3.85 24.42 -0.79
N ALA A 289 4.26 25.68 -0.82
CA ALA A 289 4.48 26.44 -2.05
C ALA A 289 5.63 25.90 -2.92
N VAL A 290 6.54 25.12 -2.36
CA VAL A 290 7.68 24.52 -3.11
C VAL A 290 7.45 23.06 -3.52
N LEU A 291 6.33 22.46 -3.13
CA LEU A 291 6.00 21.10 -3.52
C LEU A 291 5.68 20.99 -5.03
N PRO A 292 5.97 19.85 -5.68
CA PRO A 292 5.73 19.65 -7.11
C PRO A 292 4.24 19.41 -7.43
N LEU A 293 3.36 20.26 -6.91
CA LEU A 293 1.91 20.18 -7.12
C LEU A 293 1.53 20.56 -8.56
N ARG A 294 0.54 19.88 -9.15
CA ARG A 294 0.16 20.08 -10.55
C ARG A 294 -1.31 20.41 -10.78
N VAL A 295 -2.22 19.77 -10.04
CA VAL A 295 -3.66 19.92 -10.28
C VAL A 295 -4.30 20.66 -9.13
N SER A 296 -4.21 20.15 -7.91
CA SER A 296 -4.94 20.74 -6.80
C SER A 296 -4.29 20.58 -5.43
N LEU A 297 -4.56 21.54 -4.55
CA LEU A 297 -4.26 21.51 -3.13
C LEU A 297 -5.54 21.76 -2.33
N GLY A 298 -5.91 20.81 -1.48
CA GLY A 298 -7.03 20.94 -0.55
C GLY A 298 -6.53 21.23 0.87
N LEU A 299 -7.01 22.29 1.47
CA LEU A 299 -6.78 22.64 2.87
C LEU A 299 -8.15 22.70 3.56
N MET A 300 -8.49 21.66 4.30
CA MET A 300 -9.79 21.55 4.97
C MET A 300 -9.61 21.40 6.48
N GLY A 301 -10.12 22.34 7.25
CA GLY A 301 -10.04 22.29 8.73
C GLY A 301 -8.62 22.37 9.27
N THR A 302 -7.71 23.00 8.51
CA THR A 302 -6.30 23.08 8.87
C THR A 302 -6.00 24.23 9.82
N GLY A 303 -6.90 25.24 9.92
CA GLY A 303 -6.64 26.45 10.70
C GLY A 303 -5.52 27.33 10.13
N MET A 304 -5.06 27.05 8.90
CA MET A 304 -4.10 27.92 8.22
C MET A 304 -4.67 29.33 8.11
N PRO A 305 -3.89 30.38 8.44
CA PRO A 305 -4.31 31.77 8.22
C PRO A 305 -4.60 32.05 6.74
N ILE A 306 -5.53 32.98 6.46
CA ILE A 306 -5.90 33.32 5.07
C ILE A 306 -4.71 33.89 4.29
N GLU A 307 -3.79 34.56 4.95
CA GLU A 307 -2.53 35.08 4.39
C GLU A 307 -1.67 33.93 3.84
N GLY A 308 -1.65 32.78 4.53
CA GLY A 308 -0.96 31.57 4.07
C GLY A 308 -1.59 31.02 2.81
N ALA A 309 -2.92 30.94 2.75
CA ALA A 309 -3.64 30.51 1.55
C ALA A 309 -3.45 31.47 0.36
N GLN A 310 -3.38 32.78 0.62
CA GLN A 310 -3.07 33.78 -0.41
C GLN A 310 -1.64 33.61 -0.94
N LYS A 311 -0.66 33.45 -0.06
CA LYS A 311 0.74 33.21 -0.41
C LYS A 311 0.91 31.98 -1.32
N ILE A 312 0.21 30.88 -1.03
CA ILE A 312 0.21 29.69 -1.86
C ILE A 312 -0.38 29.98 -3.26
N ARG A 313 -1.47 30.74 -3.35
CA ARG A 313 -2.06 31.13 -4.65
C ARG A 313 -1.12 31.97 -5.49
N GLU A 314 -0.39 32.90 -4.87
CA GLU A 314 0.59 33.75 -5.53
C GLU A 314 1.81 32.95 -6.03
N ALA A 315 2.28 32.00 -5.22
CA ALA A 315 3.43 31.15 -5.56
C ALA A 315 3.11 30.12 -6.66
N MET A 316 1.87 29.64 -6.73
CA MET A 316 1.44 28.61 -7.67
C MET A 316 0.21 29.06 -8.49
N PRO A 317 0.38 30.03 -9.40
CA PRO A 317 -0.71 30.48 -10.25
C PRO A 317 -1.18 29.34 -11.18
N GLY A 318 -2.47 29.05 -11.15
CA GLY A 318 -3.07 27.94 -11.91
C GLY A 318 -3.30 26.66 -11.14
N LEU A 319 -2.75 26.52 -9.92
CA LEU A 319 -3.12 25.45 -9.01
C LEU A 319 -4.54 25.68 -8.47
N ASN A 320 -5.37 24.64 -8.50
CA ASN A 320 -6.70 24.71 -7.88
C ASN A 320 -6.55 24.61 -6.34
N LEU A 321 -6.50 25.74 -5.67
CA LEU A 321 -6.47 25.77 -4.19
C LEU A 321 -7.88 25.79 -3.61
N VAL A 322 -8.29 24.70 -2.98
CA VAL A 322 -9.54 24.57 -2.23
C VAL A 322 -9.25 24.80 -0.75
N TYR A 323 -9.64 25.96 -0.25
CA TYR A 323 -9.43 26.35 1.15
C TYR A 323 -10.78 26.45 1.87
N LYS A 324 -10.97 25.62 2.92
CA LYS A 324 -12.17 25.58 3.74
C LYS A 324 -11.77 25.35 5.20
N GLN A 325 -12.45 26.02 6.13
CA GLN A 325 -12.24 25.79 7.56
C GLN A 325 -12.78 24.45 8.06
N GLY A 326 -13.60 23.76 7.25
CA GLY A 326 -13.92 22.34 7.47
C GLY A 326 -15.08 22.08 8.42
N GLY A 327 -15.80 23.12 8.86
CA GLY A 327 -17.05 22.94 9.59
C GLY A 327 -18.07 22.15 8.77
N PHE A 328 -18.85 21.28 9.44
CA PHE A 328 -19.84 20.45 8.79
C PHE A 328 -21.14 20.41 9.60
N LEU A 329 -22.22 20.75 8.95
CA LEU A 329 -23.57 20.75 9.58
C LEU A 329 -24.24 19.38 9.51
N GLY A 330 -24.04 18.65 8.41
CA GLY A 330 -24.63 17.31 8.22
C GLY A 330 -26.05 17.36 7.67
N VAL A 331 -26.33 18.28 6.76
CA VAL A 331 -27.60 18.37 6.01
C VAL A 331 -27.38 18.20 4.52
N VAL A 332 -28.38 17.69 3.84
CA VAL A 332 -28.52 17.69 2.39
C VAL A 332 -29.69 18.57 2.04
N CYS A 333 -29.50 19.55 1.18
CA CYS A 333 -30.55 20.41 0.68
C CYS A 333 -30.69 20.26 -0.83
N ASN A 334 -31.90 20.51 -1.36
CA ASN A 334 -32.15 20.45 -2.79
C ASN A 334 -31.65 21.71 -3.50
N ASN A 335 -30.66 21.54 -4.37
CA ASN A 335 -30.08 22.67 -5.13
C ASN A 335 -31.05 23.29 -6.17
N PHE A 336 -32.15 22.61 -6.49
CA PHE A 336 -33.14 23.10 -7.44
C PHE A 336 -34.26 23.90 -6.77
N MET A 337 -34.30 23.96 -5.45
CA MET A 337 -35.29 24.75 -4.72
C MET A 337 -34.78 26.19 -4.52
N PRO A 338 -35.65 27.18 -4.61
CA PRO A 338 -35.27 28.58 -4.41
C PRO A 338 -35.00 28.95 -2.94
N ARG A 339 -35.13 27.99 -2.04
CA ARG A 339 -34.91 28.15 -0.60
C ARG A 339 -34.04 26.99 -0.08
N CYS A 340 -33.26 27.22 0.96
CA CYS A 340 -32.41 26.19 1.56
C CYS A 340 -33.22 25.22 2.44
N GLN A 341 -34.05 24.38 1.81
CA GLN A 341 -34.83 23.37 2.50
C GLN A 341 -34.02 22.09 2.68
N ILE A 342 -34.08 21.54 3.90
CA ILE A 342 -33.41 20.29 4.26
C ILE A 342 -34.19 19.11 3.67
N ASP A 343 -33.57 18.33 2.80
CA ASP A 343 -34.11 17.07 2.27
C ASP A 343 -33.75 15.88 3.18
N ALA A 344 -32.53 15.88 3.72
CA ALA A 344 -32.05 14.83 4.62
C ALA A 344 -31.07 15.38 5.65
N VAL A 345 -31.02 14.71 6.81
CA VAL A 345 -30.09 15.00 7.90
C VAL A 345 -29.25 13.77 8.17
N LYS A 346 -27.92 13.94 8.22
CA LYS A 346 -26.97 12.86 8.51
C LYS A 346 -27.19 12.38 9.97
N PRO A 347 -27.50 11.10 10.22
CA PRO A 347 -27.64 10.56 11.56
C PRO A 347 -26.38 10.78 12.40
N GLY A 348 -26.52 11.26 13.63
CA GLY A 348 -25.38 11.56 14.50
C GLY A 348 -24.59 12.82 14.12
N GLY A 349 -24.94 13.51 13.03
CA GLY A 349 -24.34 14.78 12.65
C GLY A 349 -24.78 15.97 13.55
N ALA A 350 -24.13 17.12 13.38
CA ALA A 350 -24.42 18.32 14.16
C ALA A 350 -25.89 18.74 14.08
N ALA A 351 -26.46 18.74 12.86
CA ALA A 351 -27.88 19.07 12.63
C ALA A 351 -28.83 18.08 13.33
N ALA A 352 -28.57 16.77 13.22
CA ALA A 352 -29.38 15.75 13.85
C ALA A 352 -29.38 15.88 15.37
N ASN A 353 -28.20 16.12 15.96
CA ASN A 353 -28.05 16.28 17.41
C ASN A 353 -28.74 17.56 17.93
N ALA A 354 -28.85 18.58 17.07
CA ALA A 354 -29.54 19.82 17.36
C ALA A 354 -31.07 19.78 17.09
N GLY A 355 -31.59 18.65 16.56
CA GLY A 355 -33.02 18.47 16.31
C GLY A 355 -33.53 19.07 15.00
N LEU A 356 -32.63 19.43 14.06
CA LEU A 356 -33.04 19.78 12.69
C LEU A 356 -33.60 18.57 11.97
N GLN A 357 -34.61 18.77 11.12
CA GLN A 357 -35.36 17.72 10.46
C GLN A 357 -35.50 17.98 8.94
N PRO A 358 -35.73 16.92 8.14
CA PRO A 358 -36.18 17.11 6.77
C PRO A 358 -37.46 17.96 6.71
N GLY A 359 -37.49 18.92 5.79
CA GLY A 359 -38.57 19.89 5.66
C GLY A 359 -38.26 21.26 6.27
N ASP A 360 -37.33 21.38 7.22
CA ASP A 360 -36.91 22.66 7.75
C ASP A 360 -36.27 23.52 6.65
N VAL A 361 -36.53 24.84 6.67
CA VAL A 361 -35.90 25.80 5.75
C VAL A 361 -34.94 26.67 6.52
N ILE A 362 -33.64 26.51 6.25
CA ILE A 362 -32.60 27.35 6.88
C ILE A 362 -32.66 28.76 6.28
N VAL A 363 -32.82 29.78 7.11
CA VAL A 363 -32.95 31.18 6.69
C VAL A 363 -31.79 32.06 7.17
N ARG A 364 -31.07 31.67 8.23
CA ARG A 364 -29.88 32.39 8.70
C ARG A 364 -28.91 31.45 9.42
N ILE A 365 -27.62 31.81 9.37
CA ILE A 365 -26.58 31.29 10.24
C ILE A 365 -25.90 32.51 10.88
N ASP A 366 -25.91 32.55 12.22
CA ASP A 366 -25.52 33.70 12.97
C ASP A 366 -26.22 34.98 12.42
N ASP A 367 -25.44 35.96 11.98
CA ASP A 367 -26.01 37.19 11.40
C ASP A 367 -26.14 37.14 9.87
N GLN A 368 -25.75 36.06 9.20
CA GLN A 368 -25.76 35.96 7.75
C GLN A 368 -27.06 35.32 7.23
N PRO A 369 -27.77 35.99 6.29
CA PRO A 369 -28.94 35.40 5.66
C PRO A 369 -28.54 34.25 4.72
N ILE A 370 -29.36 33.20 4.69
CA ILE A 370 -29.19 32.03 3.82
C ILE A 370 -30.41 31.98 2.87
N GLY A 371 -30.17 32.14 1.59
CA GLY A 371 -31.18 32.02 0.55
C GLY A 371 -31.13 30.68 -0.16
N THR A 372 -29.94 30.17 -0.39
CA THR A 372 -29.67 28.95 -1.19
C THR A 372 -28.82 27.95 -0.42
N PHE A 373 -28.72 26.73 -0.93
CA PHE A 373 -27.78 25.75 -0.38
C PHE A 373 -26.31 26.17 -0.57
N GLU A 374 -26.01 26.91 -1.63
CA GLU A 374 -24.67 27.43 -1.87
C GLU A 374 -24.27 28.47 -0.80
N ASP A 375 -25.18 29.36 -0.40
CA ASP A 375 -24.94 30.28 0.72
C ASP A 375 -24.67 29.52 2.01
N LEU A 376 -25.46 28.47 2.28
CA LEU A 376 -25.25 27.59 3.43
C LEU A 376 -23.85 26.97 3.39
N GLN A 377 -23.42 26.41 2.25
CA GLN A 377 -22.12 25.78 2.10
C GLN A 377 -20.97 26.80 2.29
N LEU A 378 -21.10 28.00 1.75
CA LEU A 378 -20.12 29.06 1.90
C LEU A 378 -19.98 29.46 3.38
N GLN A 379 -21.10 29.68 4.05
CA GLN A 379 -21.11 30.11 5.44
C GLN A 379 -20.55 29.02 6.38
N ILE A 380 -21.04 27.77 6.26
CA ILE A 380 -20.52 26.65 7.05
C ILE A 380 -19.04 26.39 6.75
N GLY A 381 -18.62 26.51 5.48
CA GLY A 381 -17.24 26.34 5.04
C GLY A 381 -16.25 27.37 5.62
N SER A 382 -16.74 28.48 6.20
CA SER A 382 -15.92 29.50 6.86
C SER A 382 -15.65 29.21 8.36
N HIS A 383 -16.29 28.18 8.92
CA HIS A 383 -16.13 27.78 10.32
C HIS A 383 -15.28 26.53 10.49
N LEU A 384 -14.61 26.43 11.65
CA LEU A 384 -13.87 25.23 12.04
C LEU A 384 -14.82 24.18 12.69
N PRO A 385 -14.47 22.91 12.66
CA PRO A 385 -15.12 21.91 13.48
C PRO A 385 -15.02 22.28 14.97
N GLY A 386 -16.16 22.21 15.66
CA GLY A 386 -16.26 22.62 17.06
C GLY A 386 -16.71 24.05 17.28
N ASP A 387 -16.72 24.90 16.24
CA ASP A 387 -17.30 26.24 16.33
C ASP A 387 -18.80 26.14 16.65
N GLU A 388 -19.28 27.02 17.54
CA GLU A 388 -20.68 27.13 17.88
C GLU A 388 -21.34 28.17 16.97
N VAL A 389 -22.41 27.76 16.27
CA VAL A 389 -23.20 28.63 15.39
C VAL A 389 -24.66 28.63 15.80
N GLU A 390 -25.36 29.73 15.58
CA GLU A 390 -26.81 29.86 15.76
C GLU A 390 -27.51 29.71 14.41
N ILE A 391 -28.30 28.66 14.24
CA ILE A 391 -29.10 28.43 13.04
C ILE A 391 -30.54 28.91 13.29
N THR A 392 -31.04 29.80 12.44
CA THR A 392 -32.43 30.19 12.36
C THR A 392 -33.07 29.45 11.20
N PHE A 393 -34.17 28.77 11.43
CA PHE A 393 -34.89 28.00 10.42
C PHE A 393 -36.40 28.15 10.57
N GLU A 394 -37.13 27.89 9.50
CA GLU A 394 -38.59 27.87 9.49
C GLU A 394 -39.05 26.40 9.49
N ARG A 395 -39.96 26.07 10.45
CA ARG A 395 -40.65 24.77 10.55
C ARG A 395 -42.15 25.04 10.69
N LEU A 396 -42.93 24.50 9.75
CA LEU A 396 -44.42 24.66 9.77
C LEU A 396 -44.83 26.17 9.87
N GLU A 397 -44.11 27.05 9.17
CA GLU A 397 -44.34 28.51 9.16
C GLU A 397 -43.91 29.23 10.48
N GLU A 398 -43.39 28.52 11.45
CA GLU A 398 -42.83 29.10 12.66
C GLU A 398 -41.30 29.25 12.54
N VAL A 399 -40.77 30.38 13.01
CA VAL A 399 -39.33 30.65 13.01
C VAL A 399 -38.73 30.20 14.34
N GLU A 400 -37.85 29.23 14.25
CA GLU A 400 -37.13 28.69 15.39
C GLU A 400 -35.63 28.97 15.29
N LYS A 401 -34.94 28.90 16.45
CA LYS A 401 -33.49 29.04 16.55
C LYS A 401 -32.90 27.91 17.35
N VAL A 402 -31.72 27.44 16.89
CA VAL A 402 -30.95 26.44 17.62
C VAL A 402 -29.47 26.78 17.59
N LYS A 403 -28.78 26.62 18.73
CA LYS A 403 -27.33 26.69 18.80
C LYS A 403 -26.76 25.29 18.74
N LEU A 404 -25.76 25.10 17.90
CA LEU A 404 -25.09 23.83 17.73
C LEU A 404 -23.59 23.98 17.46
N LYS A 405 -22.85 22.95 17.75
CA LYS A 405 -21.41 22.87 17.38
C LYS A 405 -21.27 22.11 16.08
N LEU A 406 -20.55 22.75 15.14
CA LEU A 406 -20.26 22.13 13.86
C LEU A 406 -19.39 20.88 14.04
N GLY A 407 -19.70 19.85 13.27
CA GLY A 407 -18.93 18.61 13.19
C GLY A 407 -17.80 18.68 12.17
N LYS A 408 -17.15 17.54 11.95
CA LYS A 408 -16.23 17.30 10.84
C LYS A 408 -16.97 16.68 9.67
N LEU A 409 -16.54 16.99 8.46
CA LEU A 409 -16.93 16.24 7.28
C LEU A 409 -16.19 14.90 7.31
N ASP A 410 -16.77 13.89 7.93
CA ASP A 410 -16.24 12.54 7.89
C ASP A 410 -16.47 11.98 6.50
N GLY A 411 -15.39 11.74 5.78
CA GLY A 411 -15.43 11.01 4.53
C GLY A 411 -15.46 9.51 4.86
N GLU A 412 -16.63 8.91 4.90
CA GLU A 412 -16.82 7.50 4.62
C GLU A 412 -17.25 7.35 3.17
#